data_bb12448d9d9536f72a4b602551f2de6b
#
_entry.id   bb12448d9d9536f72a4b602551f2de6b
#
_cell.length_a   1.000
_cell.length_b   1.000
_cell.length_c   1.000
_cell.angle_alpha   90.00
_cell.angle_beta   90.00
_cell.angle_gamma   90.00
#
_symmetry.space_group_name_H-M   'P 1'
#
loop_
_entity.id
_entity.type
_entity.pdbx_description
1 polymer ?
#
loop_
_entity_poly.entity_id
_entity_poly.type
_entity_poly.pdbx_seq_one_letter_code
_entity_poly.pdbx_strand_id
1 'polypeptide(L)'
;ILKVLYRGADILILDEPTASLTPQEIEELIEIMHNLAREGKTVILITHKLKEIKAAADYCTIIRQGKYINTVSVADTTEQQLAAMMVGRSVEFKVDKAAIEPGEIALEVHDLHAKDYRNVEVLRGLDLTVRKGEIVGIAGIDGNGQTELVEILTGLKKATHGAITMNGHDAYNKTPRQLFDMGISSIPADRHKHGLVLDFSVEDNLILQNADEK
;
A
#
# COMPACT_ATOMS: atom_id res chain seq x y z
N ILE A 1 0.97 4.90 20.68
CA ILE A 1 1.57 3.94 21.62
C ILE A 1 2.07 4.66 22.84
N LEU A 2 3.05 5.59 22.78
CA LEU A 2 3.63 6.31 23.94
C LEU A 2 2.60 6.94 24.88
N LYS A 3 1.53 7.55 24.34
CA LYS A 3 0.45 8.16 25.15
C LYS A 3 -0.32 7.14 25.98
N VAL A 4 -0.50 5.92 25.47
CA VAL A 4 -1.22 4.84 26.16
C VAL A 4 -0.34 4.23 27.24
N LEU A 5 0.94 4.02 26.95
CA LEU A 5 1.94 3.51 27.90
C LEU A 5 2.14 4.47 29.07
N TYR A 6 2.21 5.78 28.82
CA TYR A 6 2.36 6.79 29.86
C TYR A 6 1.20 6.81 30.87
N ARG A 7 0.00 6.37 30.45
CA ARG A 7 -1.19 6.32 31.32
C ARG A 7 -1.27 5.10 32.24
N GLY A 8 -0.29 4.19 32.15
CA GLY A 8 -0.23 3.00 33.02
C GLY A 8 -1.36 1.99 32.75
N ALA A 9 -1.80 1.86 31.50
CA ALA A 9 -2.84 0.91 31.12
C ALA A 9 -2.39 -0.53 31.39
N ASP A 10 -3.28 -1.36 31.90
CA ASP A 10 -3.05 -2.79 32.12
C ASP A 10 -3.44 -3.63 30.89
N ILE A 11 -4.34 -3.11 30.05
CA ILE A 11 -4.78 -3.73 28.80
C ILE A 11 -4.53 -2.73 27.66
N LEU A 12 -3.75 -3.15 26.68
CA LEU A 12 -3.47 -2.39 25.47
C LEU A 12 -4.21 -3.02 24.30
N ILE A 13 -4.92 -2.20 23.53
CA ILE A 13 -5.54 -2.60 22.27
C ILE A 13 -4.84 -1.84 21.14
N LEU A 14 -4.23 -2.57 20.23
CA LEU A 14 -3.48 -2.04 19.09
C LEU A 14 -4.18 -2.48 17.81
N ASP A 15 -4.77 -1.53 17.09
CA ASP A 15 -5.46 -1.77 15.83
C ASP A 15 -4.56 -1.34 14.67
N GLU A 16 -4.17 -2.32 13.82
CA GLU A 16 -3.25 -2.16 12.68
C GLU A 16 -2.02 -1.27 12.98
N PRO A 17 -1.28 -1.51 14.09
CA PRO A 17 -0.25 -0.56 14.56
C PRO A 17 0.96 -0.46 13.63
N THR A 18 1.09 -1.35 12.67
CA THR A 18 2.26 -1.49 11.79
C THR A 18 2.03 -0.94 10.37
N ALA A 19 0.89 -0.30 10.10
CA ALA A 19 0.50 0.12 8.75
C ALA A 19 1.50 1.09 8.08
N SER A 20 2.20 1.92 8.88
CA SER A 20 3.17 2.92 8.41
C SER A 20 4.58 2.70 8.93
N LEU A 21 4.88 1.53 9.49
CA LEU A 21 6.18 1.21 10.06
C LEU A 21 7.08 0.48 9.05
N THR A 22 8.39 0.73 9.17
CA THR A 22 9.41 -0.04 8.47
C THR A 22 9.53 -1.45 9.07
N PRO A 23 10.11 -2.44 8.35
CA PRO A 23 10.34 -3.77 8.90
C PRO A 23 11.09 -3.76 10.24
N GLN A 24 12.10 -2.92 10.40
CA GLN A 24 12.87 -2.78 11.64
C GLN A 24 12.00 -2.25 12.79
N GLU A 25 11.20 -1.22 12.53
CA GLU A 25 10.28 -0.67 13.52
C GLU A 25 9.17 -1.66 13.92
N ILE A 26 8.77 -2.56 13.00
CA ILE A 26 7.83 -3.65 13.31
C ILE A 26 8.48 -4.64 14.29
N GLU A 27 9.72 -5.02 14.07
CA GLU A 27 10.46 -5.91 14.98
C GLU A 27 10.60 -5.28 16.37
N GLU A 28 10.97 -4.00 16.44
CA GLU A 28 11.05 -3.24 17.70
C GLU A 28 9.68 -3.17 18.42
N LEU A 29 8.59 -2.95 17.67
CA LEU A 29 7.24 -2.92 18.25
C LEU A 29 6.84 -4.29 18.83
N ILE A 30 7.16 -5.37 18.13
CA ILE A 30 6.92 -6.74 18.60
C ILE A 30 7.70 -6.99 19.89
N GLU A 31 8.96 -6.57 19.96
CA GLU A 31 9.77 -6.70 21.18
C GLU A 31 9.17 -5.90 22.35
N ILE A 32 8.69 -4.68 22.09
CA ILE A 32 7.99 -3.86 23.08
C ILE A 32 6.74 -4.59 23.60
N MET A 33 5.93 -5.19 22.71
CA MET A 33 4.73 -5.94 23.11
C MET A 33 5.09 -7.13 24.01
N HIS A 34 6.15 -7.88 23.67
CA HIS A 34 6.64 -9.00 24.49
C HIS A 34 7.15 -8.53 25.87
N ASN A 35 7.83 -7.38 25.92
CA ASN A 35 8.29 -6.80 27.20
C ASN A 35 7.11 -6.41 28.10
N LEU A 36 6.09 -5.75 27.53
CA LEU A 36 4.87 -5.40 28.25
C LEU A 36 4.15 -6.63 28.79
N ALA A 37 4.06 -7.70 28.00
CA ALA A 37 3.46 -8.97 28.45
C ALA A 37 4.27 -9.59 29.61
N ARG A 38 5.60 -9.56 29.57
CA ARG A 38 6.46 -10.02 30.69
C ARG A 38 6.29 -9.17 31.97
N GLU A 39 5.96 -7.88 31.82
CA GLU A 39 5.62 -6.99 32.94
C GLU A 39 4.20 -7.19 33.50
N GLY A 40 3.46 -8.18 32.97
CA GLY A 40 2.11 -8.51 33.39
C GLY A 40 1.01 -7.70 32.71
N LYS A 41 1.32 -6.94 31.67
CA LYS A 41 0.32 -6.24 30.85
C LYS A 41 -0.33 -7.20 29.87
N THR A 42 -1.56 -6.91 29.48
CA THR A 42 -2.28 -7.65 28.44
C THR A 42 -2.26 -6.86 27.13
N VAL A 43 -1.91 -7.50 26.02
CA VAL A 43 -1.92 -6.87 24.70
C VAL A 43 -2.93 -7.57 23.80
N ILE A 44 -3.81 -6.80 23.17
CA ILE A 44 -4.72 -7.24 22.12
C ILE A 44 -4.25 -6.58 20.83
N LEU A 45 -3.73 -7.40 19.91
CA LEU A 45 -3.28 -6.97 18.59
C LEU A 45 -4.34 -7.30 17.55
N ILE A 46 -4.82 -6.31 16.82
CA ILE A 46 -5.71 -6.47 15.68
C ILE A 46 -4.88 -6.23 14.43
N THR A 47 -4.77 -7.25 13.57
CA THR A 47 -4.04 -7.16 12.31
C THR A 47 -4.50 -8.26 11.35
N HIS A 48 -4.33 -8.02 10.06
CA HIS A 48 -4.53 -9.02 9.00
C HIS A 48 -3.20 -9.61 8.49
N LYS A 49 -2.07 -9.17 9.03
CA LYS A 49 -0.73 -9.59 8.62
C LYS A 49 -0.29 -10.83 9.39
N LEU A 50 -0.31 -11.98 8.72
CA LEU A 50 -0.06 -13.29 9.35
C LEU A 50 1.32 -13.39 10.00
N LYS A 51 2.34 -12.78 9.41
CA LYS A 51 3.71 -12.77 9.97
C LYS A 51 3.77 -12.06 11.31
N GLU A 52 3.03 -10.97 11.48
CA GLU A 52 2.95 -10.24 12.74
C GLU A 52 2.25 -11.07 13.81
N ILE A 53 1.14 -11.74 13.45
CA ILE A 53 0.44 -12.67 14.35
C ILE A 53 1.39 -13.76 14.82
N LYS A 54 2.13 -14.38 13.87
CA LYS A 54 3.09 -15.45 14.18
C LYS A 54 4.23 -15.01 15.07
N ALA A 55 4.66 -13.76 14.93
CA ALA A 55 5.79 -13.22 15.69
C ALA A 55 5.39 -12.69 17.07
N ALA A 56 4.17 -12.15 17.22
CA ALA A 56 3.78 -11.39 18.41
C ALA A 56 2.81 -12.12 19.34
N ALA A 57 1.93 -13.00 18.83
CA ALA A 57 0.78 -13.48 19.60
C ALA A 57 0.92 -14.93 20.07
N ASP A 58 0.42 -15.22 21.28
CA ASP A 58 0.30 -16.59 21.81
C ASP A 58 -0.95 -17.29 21.23
N TYR A 59 -2.05 -16.57 21.15
CA TYR A 59 -3.34 -17.04 20.62
C TYR A 59 -3.87 -16.11 19.56
N CYS A 60 -4.54 -16.67 18.56
CA CYS A 60 -5.22 -15.92 17.53
C CYS A 60 -6.71 -16.27 17.49
N THR A 61 -7.54 -15.25 17.69
CA THR A 61 -8.99 -15.36 17.49
C THR A 61 -9.36 -14.85 16.12
N ILE A 62 -9.99 -15.71 15.31
CA ILE A 62 -10.38 -15.40 13.93
C ILE A 62 -11.85 -14.96 13.93
N ILE A 63 -12.09 -13.78 13.35
CA ILE A 63 -13.42 -13.21 13.10
C ILE A 63 -13.61 -13.10 11.59
N ARG A 64 -14.75 -13.52 11.09
CA ARG A 64 -15.11 -13.40 9.68
C ARG A 64 -16.57 -13.03 9.52
N GLN A 65 -16.87 -11.98 8.76
CA GLN A 65 -18.23 -11.44 8.56
C GLN A 65 -18.98 -11.20 9.87
N GLY A 66 -18.29 -10.63 10.87
CA GLY A 66 -18.84 -10.34 12.20
C GLY A 66 -19.06 -11.58 13.09
N LYS A 67 -18.65 -12.77 12.64
CA LYS A 67 -18.82 -14.02 13.39
C LYS A 67 -17.49 -14.53 13.93
N TYR A 68 -17.50 -15.05 15.14
CA TYR A 68 -16.41 -15.85 15.69
C TYR A 68 -16.27 -17.14 14.89
N ILE A 69 -15.06 -17.46 14.47
CA ILE A 69 -14.73 -18.68 13.73
C ILE A 69 -14.02 -19.67 14.63
N ASN A 70 -12.89 -19.26 15.23
CA ASN A 70 -12.11 -20.10 16.10
C ASN A 70 -11.10 -19.25 16.89
N THR A 71 -10.58 -19.84 17.99
CA THR A 71 -9.38 -19.36 18.68
C THR A 71 -8.35 -20.49 18.67
N VAL A 72 -7.16 -20.21 18.20
CA VAL A 72 -6.09 -21.19 18.02
C VAL A 72 -4.81 -20.76 18.71
N SER A 73 -3.99 -21.73 19.15
CA SER A 73 -2.61 -21.51 19.53
C SER A 73 -1.81 -21.13 18.29
N VAL A 74 -1.11 -20.00 18.33
CA VAL A 74 -0.30 -19.52 17.20
C VAL A 74 0.91 -20.43 16.97
N ALA A 75 1.47 -21.02 18.03
CA ALA A 75 2.59 -21.95 17.93
C ALA A 75 2.23 -23.19 17.10
N ASP A 76 1.01 -23.71 17.27
CA ASP A 76 0.54 -24.95 16.65
C ASP A 76 -0.15 -24.75 15.30
N THR A 77 -0.27 -23.51 14.82
CA THR A 77 -1.04 -23.17 13.61
C THR A 77 -0.14 -22.56 12.54
N THR A 78 -0.23 -23.02 11.31
CA THR A 78 0.53 -22.47 10.18
C THR A 78 -0.12 -21.20 9.62
N GLU A 79 0.66 -20.35 8.90
CA GLU A 79 0.12 -19.18 8.21
C GLU A 79 -0.98 -19.55 7.19
N GLN A 80 -0.84 -20.69 6.51
CA GLN A 80 -1.86 -21.18 5.57
C GLN A 80 -3.17 -21.53 6.26
N GLN A 81 -3.09 -22.17 7.45
CA GLN A 81 -4.29 -22.49 8.24
C GLN A 81 -4.97 -21.23 8.75
N LEU A 82 -4.20 -20.24 9.24
CA LEU A 82 -4.76 -18.94 9.65
C LEU A 82 -5.44 -18.25 8.47
N ALA A 83 -4.78 -18.17 7.31
CA ALA A 83 -5.35 -17.57 6.10
C ALA A 83 -6.64 -18.27 5.67
N ALA A 84 -6.65 -19.61 5.67
CA ALA A 84 -7.84 -20.38 5.29
C ALA A 84 -9.04 -20.11 6.22
N MET A 85 -8.80 -19.98 7.52
CA MET A 85 -9.84 -19.62 8.50
C MET A 85 -10.35 -18.19 8.30
N MET A 86 -9.45 -17.23 8.01
CA MET A 86 -9.80 -15.83 7.76
C MET A 86 -10.62 -15.66 6.49
N VAL A 87 -10.23 -16.32 5.39
CA VAL A 87 -10.88 -16.20 4.07
C VAL A 87 -12.06 -17.15 3.92
N GLY A 88 -12.03 -18.31 4.60
CA GLY A 88 -13.07 -19.34 4.52
C GLY A 88 -12.90 -20.36 3.40
N ARG A 89 -11.76 -20.33 2.72
CA ARG A 89 -11.34 -21.30 1.70
C ARG A 89 -9.82 -21.50 1.75
N SER A 90 -9.33 -22.56 1.16
CA SER A 90 -7.89 -22.74 0.98
C SER A 90 -7.30 -21.56 0.21
N VAL A 91 -6.16 -21.05 0.71
CA VAL A 91 -5.43 -19.94 0.10
C VAL A 91 -4.07 -20.46 -0.36
N GLU A 92 -3.82 -20.37 -1.65
CA GLU A 92 -2.50 -20.60 -2.20
C GLU A 92 -1.74 -19.27 -2.26
N PHE A 93 -0.60 -19.19 -1.57
CA PHE A 93 0.25 -17.99 -1.58
C PHE A 93 1.15 -17.90 -2.81
N LYS A 94 1.21 -18.97 -3.61
CA LYS A 94 2.04 -19.02 -4.81
C LYS A 94 1.18 -18.74 -6.03
N VAL A 95 1.53 -17.68 -6.75
CA VAL A 95 0.94 -17.39 -8.05
C VAL A 95 1.82 -18.05 -9.12
N ASP A 96 1.24 -18.97 -9.89
CA ASP A 96 1.91 -19.50 -11.08
C ASP A 96 1.98 -18.39 -12.14
N LYS A 97 3.17 -17.86 -12.31
CA LYS A 97 3.44 -16.78 -13.24
C LYS A 97 4.14 -17.37 -14.47
N ALA A 98 3.45 -17.34 -15.61
CA ALA A 98 4.11 -17.65 -16.88
C ALA A 98 5.24 -16.64 -17.14
N ALA A 99 6.37 -17.11 -17.66
CA ALA A 99 7.42 -16.21 -18.09
C ALA A 99 6.89 -15.37 -19.27
N ILE A 100 6.90 -14.06 -19.10
CA ILE A 100 6.52 -13.12 -20.15
C ILE A 100 7.80 -12.39 -20.56
N GLU A 101 8.11 -12.37 -21.85
CA GLU A 101 9.17 -11.52 -22.36
C GLU A 101 8.63 -10.08 -22.46
N PRO A 102 9.31 -9.11 -21.80
CA PRO A 102 8.91 -7.72 -21.88
C PRO A 102 8.96 -7.19 -23.32
N GLY A 103 7.92 -6.50 -23.73
CA GLY A 103 7.82 -5.91 -25.07
C GLY A 103 8.56 -4.57 -25.21
N GLU A 104 8.05 -3.72 -26.08
CA GLU A 104 8.55 -2.35 -26.28
C GLU A 104 8.41 -1.49 -25.03
N ILE A 105 9.16 -0.39 -24.98
CA ILE A 105 9.05 0.59 -23.88
C ILE A 105 7.66 1.24 -23.92
N ALA A 106 6.93 1.12 -22.82
CA ALA A 106 5.62 1.72 -22.62
C ALA A 106 5.71 3.07 -21.91
N LEU A 107 6.57 3.17 -20.89
CA LEU A 107 6.83 4.40 -20.15
C LEU A 107 8.33 4.56 -19.96
N GLU A 108 8.83 5.75 -20.22
CA GLU A 108 10.20 6.13 -19.95
C GLU A 108 10.22 7.48 -19.23
N VAL A 109 10.94 7.52 -18.13
CA VAL A 109 11.17 8.70 -17.30
C VAL A 109 12.67 8.91 -17.27
N HIS A 110 13.12 10.12 -17.57
CA HIS A 110 14.53 10.46 -17.57
C HIS A 110 14.79 11.73 -16.75
N ASP A 111 15.78 11.64 -15.87
CA ASP A 111 16.28 12.74 -15.03
C ASP A 111 15.14 13.54 -14.35
N LEU A 112 14.16 12.81 -13.77
CA LEU A 112 12.98 13.45 -13.21
C LEU A 112 13.26 14.07 -11.87
N HIS A 113 12.92 15.37 -11.72
CA HIS A 113 13.03 16.14 -10.49
C HIS A 113 11.67 16.65 -10.04
N ALA A 114 11.44 16.64 -8.74
CA ALA A 114 10.24 17.21 -8.14
C ALA A 114 10.48 17.64 -6.70
N LYS A 115 9.66 18.60 -6.27
CA LYS A 115 9.64 19.09 -4.88
C LYS A 115 8.35 18.67 -4.19
N ASP A 116 8.42 18.45 -2.88
CA ASP A 116 7.24 18.22 -2.03
C ASP A 116 6.47 19.53 -1.75
N TYR A 117 5.41 19.44 -0.93
CA TYR A 117 4.61 20.59 -0.51
C TYR A 117 5.39 21.63 0.34
N ARG A 118 6.53 21.24 0.92
CA ARG A 118 7.44 22.10 1.69
C ARG A 118 8.50 22.77 0.80
N ASN A 119 8.42 22.58 -0.52
CA ASN A 119 9.39 23.03 -1.51
C ASN A 119 10.78 22.36 -1.36
N VAL A 120 10.85 21.17 -0.72
CA VAL A 120 12.04 20.35 -0.62
C VAL A 120 12.09 19.41 -1.80
N GLU A 121 13.26 19.30 -2.45
CA GLU A 121 13.45 18.38 -3.56
C GLU A 121 13.44 16.93 -3.07
N VAL A 122 12.49 16.12 -3.57
CA VAL A 122 12.26 14.72 -3.18
C VAL A 122 12.54 13.74 -4.33
N LEU A 123 12.37 14.16 -5.58
CA LEU A 123 12.91 13.45 -6.75
C LEU A 123 14.11 14.22 -7.27
N ARG A 124 15.24 13.51 -7.43
CA ARG A 124 16.55 14.11 -7.70
C ARG A 124 17.24 13.35 -8.83
N GLY A 125 16.66 13.43 -10.04
CA GLY A 125 17.19 12.72 -11.19
C GLY A 125 16.75 11.26 -11.25
N LEU A 126 15.42 11.00 -11.11
CA LEU A 126 14.88 9.64 -11.23
C LEU A 126 14.81 9.21 -12.68
N ASP A 127 15.41 8.06 -12.98
CA ASP A 127 15.24 7.33 -14.22
C ASP A 127 14.38 6.09 -13.98
N LEU A 128 13.40 5.84 -14.86
CA LEU A 128 12.52 4.69 -14.79
C LEU A 128 12.09 4.27 -16.18
N THR A 129 12.21 2.99 -16.50
CA THR A 129 11.70 2.41 -17.74
C THR A 129 10.74 1.27 -17.42
N VAL A 130 9.57 1.29 -18.05
CA VAL A 130 8.56 0.21 -17.93
C VAL A 130 8.21 -0.27 -19.34
N ARG A 131 8.21 -1.59 -19.54
CA ARG A 131 7.91 -2.21 -20.83
C ARG A 131 6.49 -2.77 -20.87
N LYS A 132 5.96 -2.95 -22.07
CA LYS A 132 4.65 -3.61 -22.27
C LYS A 132 4.69 -5.03 -21.71
N GLY A 133 3.67 -5.40 -20.94
CA GLY A 133 3.58 -6.71 -20.29
C GLY A 133 4.43 -6.86 -19.03
N GLU A 134 5.15 -5.82 -18.60
CA GLU A 134 5.99 -5.80 -17.40
C GLU A 134 5.20 -5.29 -16.18
N ILE A 135 5.52 -5.83 -15.01
CA ILE A 135 5.08 -5.29 -13.71
C ILE A 135 6.31 -4.80 -12.98
N VAL A 136 6.43 -3.50 -12.82
CA VAL A 136 7.53 -2.86 -12.09
C VAL A 136 7.08 -2.50 -10.68
N GLY A 137 7.78 -3.03 -9.66
CA GLY A 137 7.57 -2.68 -8.26
C GLY A 137 8.49 -1.54 -7.85
N ILE A 138 7.93 -0.49 -7.26
CA ILE A 138 8.70 0.63 -6.68
C ILE A 138 8.67 0.49 -5.17
N ALA A 139 9.82 0.22 -4.57
CA ALA A 139 9.97 0.09 -3.12
C ALA A 139 10.62 1.35 -2.54
N GLY A 140 10.19 1.74 -1.34
CA GLY A 140 10.77 2.86 -0.61
C GLY A 140 10.01 3.11 0.69
N ILE A 141 10.67 3.79 1.63
CA ILE A 141 10.05 4.27 2.86
C ILE A 141 9.19 5.48 2.53
N ASP A 142 8.10 5.67 3.27
CA ASP A 142 7.19 6.80 3.09
C ASP A 142 7.96 8.15 3.13
N GLY A 143 7.59 9.06 2.22
CA GLY A 143 8.24 10.37 2.09
C GLY A 143 9.46 10.40 1.15
N ASN A 144 9.82 9.31 0.47
CA ASN A 144 10.96 9.25 -0.46
C ASN A 144 10.61 9.59 -1.92
N GLY A 145 9.48 10.26 -2.16
CA GLY A 145 9.11 10.75 -3.50
C GLY A 145 8.16 9.85 -4.29
N GLN A 146 7.70 8.72 -3.75
CA GLN A 146 6.75 7.84 -4.42
C GLN A 146 5.43 8.55 -4.71
N THR A 147 4.94 9.32 -3.75
CA THR A 147 3.73 10.14 -3.90
C THR A 147 3.88 11.14 -5.05
N GLU A 148 4.98 11.88 -5.05
CA GLU A 148 5.27 12.87 -6.08
C GLU A 148 5.43 12.24 -7.47
N LEU A 149 6.05 11.06 -7.55
CA LEU A 149 6.16 10.32 -8.80
C LEU A 149 4.77 9.95 -9.35
N VAL A 150 3.89 9.40 -8.50
CA VAL A 150 2.52 9.04 -8.89
C VAL A 150 1.73 10.29 -9.31
N GLU A 151 1.81 11.38 -8.53
CA GLU A 151 1.14 12.64 -8.84
C GLU A 151 1.60 13.24 -10.18
N ILE A 152 2.89 13.12 -10.52
CA ILE A 152 3.43 13.59 -11.80
C ILE A 152 2.94 12.71 -12.95
N LEU A 153 3.04 11.38 -12.80
CA LEU A 153 2.59 10.43 -13.82
C LEU A 153 1.09 10.48 -14.07
N THR A 154 0.31 10.99 -13.10
CA THR A 154 -1.14 11.20 -13.25
C THR A 154 -1.54 12.64 -13.58
N GLY A 155 -0.56 13.55 -13.69
CA GLY A 155 -0.78 14.96 -14.03
C GLY A 155 -1.31 15.84 -12.88
N LEU A 156 -1.40 15.30 -11.67
CA LEU A 156 -1.83 16.04 -10.47
C LEU A 156 -0.75 17.01 -9.97
N LYS A 157 0.50 16.78 -10.35
CA LYS A 157 1.65 17.61 -10.01
C LYS A 157 2.55 17.78 -11.22
N LYS A 158 3.23 18.92 -11.30
CA LYS A 158 4.22 19.17 -12.34
C LYS A 158 5.62 18.80 -11.84
N ALA A 159 6.39 18.15 -12.70
CA ALA A 159 7.83 17.98 -12.50
C ALA A 159 8.54 19.33 -12.67
N THR A 160 9.66 19.49 -11.96
CA THR A 160 10.49 20.70 -12.04
C THR A 160 11.53 20.57 -13.16
N HIS A 161 11.99 19.36 -13.46
CA HIS A 161 12.93 19.04 -14.54
C HIS A 161 12.78 17.59 -14.97
N GLY A 162 13.31 17.22 -16.14
CA GLY A 162 13.34 15.87 -16.67
C GLY A 162 12.50 15.72 -17.92
N ALA A 163 12.29 14.47 -18.33
CA ALA A 163 11.45 14.10 -19.46
C ALA A 163 10.62 12.86 -19.14
N ILE A 164 9.43 12.78 -19.71
CA ILE A 164 8.54 11.62 -19.61
C ILE A 164 8.00 11.33 -21.00
N THR A 165 8.17 10.11 -21.47
CA THR A 165 7.55 9.62 -22.69
C THR A 165 6.69 8.41 -22.43
N MET A 166 5.61 8.28 -23.18
CA MET A 166 4.67 7.18 -23.10
C MET A 166 4.35 6.67 -24.49
N ASN A 167 4.64 5.40 -24.75
CA ASN A 167 4.56 4.80 -26.08
C ASN A 167 5.25 5.66 -27.16
N GLY A 168 6.39 6.29 -26.82
CA GLY A 168 7.14 7.18 -27.70
C GLY A 168 6.59 8.61 -27.84
N HIS A 169 5.50 8.96 -27.17
CA HIS A 169 4.91 10.30 -27.18
C HIS A 169 5.27 11.08 -25.92
N ASP A 170 5.48 12.39 -26.05
CA ASP A 170 5.75 13.28 -24.94
C ASP A 170 4.57 13.31 -23.93
N ALA A 171 4.86 12.91 -22.69
CA ALA A 171 3.92 12.91 -21.56
C ALA A 171 4.34 13.89 -20.46
N TYR A 172 5.40 14.69 -20.67
CA TYR A 172 5.93 15.59 -19.66
C TYR A 172 4.96 16.71 -19.33
N ASN A 173 4.63 16.85 -18.05
CA ASN A 173 3.76 17.90 -17.50
C ASN A 173 2.40 18.07 -18.21
N LYS A 174 1.87 17.00 -18.78
CA LYS A 174 0.51 16.97 -19.34
C LYS A 174 -0.54 17.08 -18.24
N THR A 175 -1.74 17.42 -18.62
CA THR A 175 -2.91 17.46 -17.73
C THR A 175 -3.41 16.02 -17.45
N PRO A 176 -4.16 15.79 -16.34
CA PRO A 176 -4.74 14.47 -16.05
C PRO A 176 -5.56 13.92 -17.22
N ARG A 177 -6.39 14.75 -17.86
CA ARG A 177 -7.18 14.33 -19.03
C ARG A 177 -6.32 13.88 -20.20
N GLN A 178 -5.27 14.62 -20.52
CA GLN A 178 -4.34 14.25 -21.59
C GLN A 178 -3.64 12.91 -21.31
N LEU A 179 -3.21 12.68 -20.06
CA LEU A 179 -2.58 11.42 -19.65
C LEU A 179 -3.57 10.26 -19.67
N PHE A 180 -4.80 10.49 -19.25
CA PHE A 180 -5.88 9.51 -19.37
C PHE A 180 -6.12 9.12 -20.83
N ASP A 181 -6.24 10.11 -21.74
CA ASP A 181 -6.42 9.88 -23.18
C ASP A 181 -5.21 9.14 -23.81
N MET A 182 -4.01 9.26 -23.22
CA MET A 182 -2.82 8.48 -23.59
C MET A 182 -2.82 7.04 -23.01
N GLY A 183 -3.80 6.69 -22.16
CA GLY A 183 -3.99 5.36 -21.58
C GLY A 183 -3.41 5.17 -20.18
N ILE A 184 -3.08 6.24 -19.44
CA ILE A 184 -2.72 6.14 -18.01
C ILE A 184 -3.98 6.03 -17.18
N SER A 185 -4.02 5.02 -16.31
CA SER A 185 -5.01 4.88 -15.26
C SER A 185 -4.31 4.66 -13.91
N SER A 186 -4.90 5.16 -12.83
CA SER A 186 -4.30 5.05 -11.49
C SER A 186 -5.32 4.67 -10.44
N ILE A 187 -4.87 3.86 -9.47
CA ILE A 187 -5.61 3.60 -8.23
C ILE A 187 -4.88 4.35 -7.12
N PRO A 188 -5.46 5.42 -6.58
CA PRO A 188 -4.79 6.24 -5.56
C PRO A 188 -4.71 5.52 -4.22
N ALA A 189 -3.68 5.82 -3.43
CA ALA A 189 -3.52 5.32 -2.07
C ALA A 189 -4.67 5.77 -1.16
N ASP A 190 -5.03 7.06 -1.21
CA ASP A 190 -6.21 7.59 -0.52
C ASP A 190 -7.43 7.58 -1.48
N ARG A 191 -8.23 6.52 -1.35
CA ARG A 191 -9.43 6.30 -2.16
C ARG A 191 -10.52 7.34 -1.90
N HIS A 192 -10.64 7.82 -0.67
CA HIS A 192 -11.65 8.80 -0.27
C HIS A 192 -11.36 10.19 -0.81
N LYS A 193 -10.08 10.55 -0.89
CA LYS A 193 -9.65 11.88 -1.34
C LYS A 193 -9.54 11.99 -2.86
N HIS A 194 -9.07 10.92 -3.51
CA HIS A 194 -8.68 10.99 -4.92
C HIS A 194 -9.31 9.91 -5.81
N GLY A 195 -9.96 8.90 -5.23
CA GLY A 195 -10.45 7.75 -5.99
C GLY A 195 -11.97 7.73 -6.20
N LEU A 196 -12.74 8.35 -5.32
CA LEU A 196 -14.19 8.27 -5.31
C LEU A 196 -14.83 9.61 -4.98
N VAL A 197 -16.01 9.88 -5.54
CA VAL A 197 -16.94 10.90 -5.04
C VAL A 197 -17.91 10.19 -4.10
N LEU A 198 -17.75 10.40 -2.78
CA LEU A 198 -18.45 9.61 -1.75
C LEU A 198 -19.98 9.73 -1.79
N ASP A 199 -20.50 10.86 -2.26
CA ASP A 199 -21.94 11.13 -2.40
C ASP A 199 -22.55 10.51 -3.67
N PHE A 200 -21.71 9.94 -4.56
CA PHE A 200 -22.15 9.33 -5.79
C PHE A 200 -22.42 7.83 -5.58
N SER A 201 -23.31 7.28 -6.40
CA SER A 201 -23.53 5.83 -6.46
C SER A 201 -22.27 5.11 -6.98
N VAL A 202 -22.21 3.79 -6.79
CA VAL A 202 -21.14 2.97 -7.38
C VAL A 202 -21.14 3.08 -8.90
N GLU A 203 -22.34 3.11 -9.51
CA GLU A 203 -22.53 3.26 -10.96
C GLU A 203 -21.94 4.58 -11.46
N ASP A 204 -22.27 5.70 -10.82
CA ASP A 204 -21.76 7.02 -11.18
C ASP A 204 -20.23 7.10 -11.02
N ASN A 205 -19.67 6.52 -9.97
CA ASN A 205 -18.23 6.46 -9.76
C ASN A 205 -17.52 5.63 -10.84
N LEU A 206 -18.13 4.55 -11.33
CA LEU A 206 -17.54 3.72 -12.38
C LEU A 206 -17.44 4.43 -13.73
N ILE A 207 -18.39 5.30 -14.04
CA ILE A 207 -18.43 6.02 -15.33
C ILE A 207 -17.82 7.43 -15.26
N LEU A 208 -17.40 7.87 -14.08
CA LEU A 208 -16.98 9.27 -13.83
C LEU A 208 -15.88 9.75 -14.80
N GLN A 209 -14.91 8.90 -15.13
CA GLN A 209 -13.82 9.26 -16.04
C GLN A 209 -14.24 9.29 -17.52
N ASN A 210 -15.34 8.63 -17.87
CA ASN A 210 -15.88 8.53 -19.23
C ASN A 210 -17.17 9.36 -19.42
N ALA A 211 -17.50 10.22 -18.46
CA ALA A 211 -18.74 10.99 -18.47
C ALA A 211 -18.91 11.91 -19.70
N ASP A 212 -17.82 12.25 -20.39
CA ASP A 212 -17.79 13.07 -21.59
C ASP A 212 -17.90 12.26 -22.91
N GLU A 213 -17.84 10.92 -22.83
CA GLU A 213 -18.03 10.04 -24.00
C GLU A 213 -19.54 9.91 -24.29
N LYS A 214 -19.98 10.48 -25.42
CA LYS A 214 -21.36 10.36 -25.91
C LYS A 214 -21.57 9.11 -26.73
#